data_0e1814d05ca456d1d823aece5fbf3c54
#
_entry.id   0e1814d05ca456d1d823aece5fbf3c54
#
_cell.length_a   1.000
_cell.length_b   1.000
_cell.length_c   1.000
_cell.angle_alpha   90.00
_cell.angle_beta   90.00
_cell.angle_gamma   90.00
#
_symmetry.space_group_name_H-M   'P 1'
#
loop_
_entity.id
_entity.type
_entity.pdbx_description
1 polymer ?
#
loop_
_entity_poly.entity_id
_entity_poly.type
_entity_poly.pdbx_seq_one_letter_code
_entity_poly.pdbx_strand_id
1 'polypeptide(L)'
;MDIVEKAQMFAAGAHAGVGQKRKYTGEDYIHHPVAVAEIVRRSGGTDEMIAAAMLHDTIEDTQVTFDHIFNLFGDRVAEMVDALSNKAQPEDGNREARFFINVRALRERLDMQSRVIKLADLIHNTESITRHDQKFAAQYLAEKAFMLRVLFADAEIGVSDEEIESRPGAHPLLIEAEKIVATALAQLPEELFYKSDRINAALTEKWGSMQ
;
A
#
# COMPACT_ATOMS: atom_id res chain seq x y z
N MET A 1 -17.32 12.45 -19.44
CA MET A 1 -16.22 12.24 -18.47
C MET A 1 -16.32 10.81 -18.03
N ASP A 2 -15.30 10.03 -18.26
CA ASP A 2 -15.25 8.64 -17.80
C ASP A 2 -15.01 8.56 -16.27
N ILE A 3 -15.12 7.36 -15.72
CA ILE A 3 -15.00 7.17 -14.26
C ILE A 3 -13.60 7.50 -13.74
N VAL A 4 -12.56 7.26 -14.53
CA VAL A 4 -11.15 7.49 -14.15
C VAL A 4 -10.85 8.99 -14.12
N GLU A 5 -11.26 9.75 -15.14
CA GLU A 5 -11.14 11.21 -15.18
C GLU A 5 -11.88 11.85 -14.00
N LYS A 6 -13.11 11.37 -13.72
CA LYS A 6 -13.90 11.83 -12.59
C LYS A 6 -13.20 11.57 -11.26
N ALA A 7 -12.62 10.37 -11.06
CA ALA A 7 -11.90 10.00 -9.85
C ALA A 7 -10.64 10.86 -9.66
N GLN A 8 -9.88 11.12 -10.73
CA GLN A 8 -8.70 11.98 -10.68
C GLN A 8 -9.05 13.41 -10.26
N MET A 9 -10.07 14.01 -10.87
CA MET A 9 -10.51 15.36 -10.52
C MET A 9 -11.01 15.45 -9.07
N PHE A 10 -11.77 14.45 -8.63
CA PHE A 10 -12.31 14.38 -7.28
C PHE A 10 -11.17 14.24 -6.24
N ALA A 11 -10.24 13.30 -6.44
CA ALA A 11 -9.08 13.12 -5.57
C ALA A 11 -8.19 14.36 -5.50
N ALA A 12 -7.93 15.01 -6.66
CA ALA A 12 -7.18 16.26 -6.71
C ALA A 12 -7.84 17.36 -5.88
N GLY A 13 -9.16 17.53 -6.00
CA GLY A 13 -9.92 18.49 -5.21
C GLY A 13 -9.93 18.17 -3.71
N ALA A 14 -10.11 16.89 -3.34
CA ALA A 14 -10.14 16.45 -1.96
C ALA A 14 -8.80 16.69 -1.23
N HIS A 15 -7.67 16.25 -1.81
CA HIS A 15 -6.34 16.45 -1.23
C HIS A 15 -5.91 17.93 -1.22
N ALA A 16 -6.23 18.69 -2.29
CA ALA A 16 -5.98 20.13 -2.32
C ALA A 16 -6.80 20.88 -1.28
N GLY A 17 -8.05 20.47 -1.03
CA GLY A 17 -8.95 21.06 -0.04
C GLY A 17 -8.41 21.01 1.40
N VAL A 18 -7.58 20.01 1.73
CA VAL A 18 -6.89 19.91 3.02
C VAL A 18 -5.42 20.36 2.96
N GLY A 19 -4.97 20.88 1.81
CA GLY A 19 -3.62 21.38 1.62
C GLY A 19 -2.54 20.30 1.67
N GLN A 20 -2.89 19.03 1.37
CA GLN A 20 -1.95 17.91 1.47
C GLN A 20 -0.88 17.95 0.38
N LYS A 21 0.35 17.68 0.78
CA LYS A 21 1.53 17.63 -0.09
C LYS A 21 2.32 16.35 0.12
N ARG A 22 3.11 15.96 -0.88
CA ARG A 22 4.10 14.88 -0.73
C ARG A 22 5.16 15.28 0.29
N LYS A 23 5.39 14.42 1.28
CA LYS A 23 6.27 14.69 2.44
C LYS A 23 7.70 15.11 2.04
N TYR A 24 8.25 14.47 1.02
CA TYR A 24 9.67 14.63 0.66
C TYR A 24 9.91 15.60 -0.49
N THR A 25 8.97 15.73 -1.43
CA THR A 25 9.13 16.59 -2.61
C THR A 25 8.38 17.90 -2.49
N GLY A 26 7.38 17.99 -1.61
CA GLY A 26 6.50 19.17 -1.49
C GLY A 26 5.51 19.35 -2.63
N GLU A 27 5.49 18.43 -3.59
CA GLU A 27 4.55 18.42 -4.71
C GLU A 27 3.11 18.18 -4.25
N ASP A 28 2.15 18.48 -5.12
CA ASP A 28 0.74 18.18 -4.87
C ASP A 28 0.53 16.66 -4.64
N TYR A 29 -0.27 16.32 -3.62
CA TYR A 29 -0.43 14.92 -3.23
C TYR A 29 -0.97 14.04 -4.35
N ILE A 30 -1.80 14.62 -5.25
CA ILE A 30 -2.41 13.92 -6.38
C ILE A 30 -1.41 13.14 -7.26
N HIS A 31 -0.14 13.55 -7.31
CA HIS A 31 0.88 12.84 -8.08
C HIS A 31 1.07 11.40 -7.59
N HIS A 32 0.85 11.11 -6.29
CA HIS A 32 0.92 9.76 -5.76
C HIS A 32 -0.25 8.89 -6.24
N PRO A 33 -1.53 9.23 -6.02
CA PRO A 33 -2.65 8.47 -6.54
C PRO A 33 -2.60 8.26 -8.06
N VAL A 34 -2.17 9.26 -8.83
CA VAL A 34 -1.99 9.12 -10.28
C VAL A 34 -0.93 8.07 -10.62
N ALA A 35 0.21 8.08 -9.95
CA ALA A 35 1.25 7.08 -10.17
C ALA A 35 0.78 5.66 -9.78
N VAL A 36 0.06 5.51 -8.66
CA VAL A 36 -0.54 4.24 -8.23
C VAL A 36 -1.54 3.72 -9.27
N ALA A 37 -2.43 4.60 -9.75
CA ALA A 37 -3.40 4.27 -10.79
C ALA A 37 -2.74 3.85 -12.11
N GLU A 38 -1.61 4.45 -12.47
CA GLU A 38 -0.85 4.05 -13.67
C GLU A 38 -0.22 2.66 -13.52
N ILE A 39 0.28 2.32 -12.31
CA ILE A 39 0.76 0.96 -12.03
C ILE A 39 -0.38 -0.05 -12.16
N VAL A 40 -1.57 0.25 -11.63
CA VAL A 40 -2.76 -0.59 -11.77
C VAL A 40 -3.15 -0.74 -13.24
N ARG A 41 -3.15 0.35 -14.01
CA ARG A 41 -3.47 0.34 -15.45
C ARG A 41 -2.54 -0.57 -16.24
N ARG A 42 -1.21 -0.42 -16.08
CA ARG A 42 -0.22 -1.23 -16.79
C ARG A 42 -0.24 -2.71 -16.41
N SER A 43 -0.83 -3.06 -15.27
CA SER A 43 -1.04 -4.44 -14.83
C SER A 43 -2.38 -5.04 -15.31
N GLY A 44 -3.13 -4.34 -16.15
CA GLY A 44 -4.40 -4.82 -16.71
C GLY A 44 -5.61 -4.60 -15.80
N GLY A 45 -5.51 -3.66 -14.83
CA GLY A 45 -6.64 -3.30 -13.96
C GLY A 45 -7.81 -2.68 -14.75
N THR A 46 -9.03 -2.94 -14.26
CA THR A 46 -10.26 -2.34 -14.83
C THR A 46 -10.36 -0.86 -14.52
N ASP A 47 -11.22 -0.12 -15.22
CA ASP A 47 -11.46 1.31 -14.96
C ASP A 47 -11.92 1.57 -13.53
N GLU A 48 -12.68 0.65 -12.92
CA GLU A 48 -13.08 0.72 -11.50
C GLU A 48 -11.88 0.58 -10.56
N MET A 49 -10.95 -0.34 -10.85
CA MET A 49 -9.71 -0.48 -10.08
C MET A 49 -8.83 0.76 -10.21
N ILE A 50 -8.72 1.32 -11.41
CA ILE A 50 -7.96 2.54 -11.67
C ILE A 50 -8.58 3.74 -10.94
N ALA A 51 -9.91 3.86 -10.96
CA ALA A 51 -10.63 4.88 -10.20
C ALA A 51 -10.44 4.70 -8.68
N ALA A 52 -10.54 3.47 -8.16
CA ALA A 52 -10.27 3.18 -6.75
C ALA A 52 -8.82 3.50 -6.37
N ALA A 53 -7.85 3.25 -7.25
CA ALA A 53 -6.45 3.64 -7.05
C ALA A 53 -6.26 5.16 -6.98
N MET A 54 -7.01 5.95 -7.78
CA MET A 54 -7.02 7.42 -7.66
C MET A 54 -7.59 7.90 -6.32
N LEU A 55 -8.50 7.14 -5.73
CA LEU A 55 -9.26 7.53 -4.53
C LEU A 55 -8.75 6.91 -3.23
N HIS A 56 -7.78 5.99 -3.27
CA HIS A 56 -7.44 5.07 -2.17
C HIS A 56 -7.09 5.74 -0.84
N ASP A 57 -6.50 6.93 -0.87
CA ASP A 57 -6.11 7.70 0.32
C ASP A 57 -7.15 8.76 0.73
N THR A 58 -8.20 8.98 -0.07
CA THR A 58 -9.13 10.10 0.17
C THR A 58 -9.91 9.98 1.48
N ILE A 59 -10.33 8.76 1.86
CA ILE A 59 -11.05 8.53 3.13
C ILE A 59 -10.12 8.71 4.34
N GLU A 60 -8.84 8.32 4.23
CA GLU A 60 -7.89 8.45 5.34
C GLU A 60 -7.43 9.89 5.56
N ASP A 61 -7.16 10.60 4.47
CA ASP A 61 -6.38 11.84 4.50
C ASP A 61 -7.22 13.10 4.32
N THR A 62 -8.52 12.97 4.02
CA THR A 62 -9.38 14.12 3.73
C THR A 62 -10.74 14.04 4.46
N GLN A 63 -11.69 14.91 4.10
CA GLN A 63 -13.06 14.89 4.63
C GLN A 63 -13.99 13.97 3.81
N VAL A 64 -13.45 13.18 2.89
CA VAL A 64 -14.22 12.25 2.07
C VAL A 64 -14.66 11.06 2.91
N THR A 65 -15.93 10.66 2.76
CA THR A 65 -16.51 9.49 3.43
C THR A 65 -16.80 8.38 2.44
N PHE A 66 -17.04 7.17 2.94
CA PHE A 66 -17.55 6.06 2.15
C PHE A 66 -18.77 6.46 1.30
N ASP A 67 -19.75 7.12 1.91
CA ASP A 67 -20.97 7.54 1.23
C ASP A 67 -20.72 8.53 0.08
N HIS A 68 -19.73 9.41 0.20
CA HIS A 68 -19.33 10.28 -0.90
C HIS A 68 -18.85 9.47 -2.10
N ILE A 69 -17.99 8.47 -1.86
CA ILE A 69 -17.46 7.61 -2.94
C ILE A 69 -18.56 6.72 -3.51
N PHE A 70 -19.38 6.10 -2.66
CA PHE A 70 -20.48 5.26 -3.07
C PHE A 70 -21.46 5.99 -4.00
N ASN A 71 -21.90 7.19 -3.61
CA ASN A 71 -22.84 7.98 -4.39
C ASN A 71 -22.27 8.49 -5.73
N LEU A 72 -20.96 8.73 -5.80
CA LEU A 72 -20.32 9.29 -6.99
C LEU A 72 -19.74 8.24 -7.93
N PHE A 73 -19.26 7.09 -7.40
CA PHE A 73 -18.48 6.12 -8.16
C PHE A 73 -19.05 4.70 -8.10
N GLY A 74 -20.12 4.48 -7.31
CA GLY A 74 -20.78 3.19 -7.15
C GLY A 74 -20.16 2.33 -6.03
N ASP A 75 -20.86 1.23 -5.74
CA ASP A 75 -20.55 0.31 -4.65
C ASP A 75 -19.16 -0.32 -4.79
N ARG A 76 -18.82 -0.81 -5.97
CA ARG A 76 -17.57 -1.53 -6.21
C ARG A 76 -16.31 -0.66 -5.94
N VAL A 77 -16.31 0.58 -6.40
CA VAL A 77 -15.21 1.51 -6.15
C VAL A 77 -15.14 1.87 -4.67
N ALA A 78 -16.30 2.14 -4.04
CA ALA A 78 -16.36 2.48 -2.63
C ALA A 78 -15.87 1.34 -1.73
N GLU A 79 -16.25 0.09 -2.02
CA GLU A 79 -15.78 -1.10 -1.30
C GLU A 79 -14.26 -1.27 -1.40
N MET A 80 -13.68 -1.12 -2.60
CA MET A 80 -12.23 -1.20 -2.78
C MET A 80 -11.49 -0.12 -1.98
N VAL A 81 -11.95 1.13 -2.03
CA VAL A 81 -11.33 2.24 -1.28
C VAL A 81 -11.45 2.02 0.22
N ASP A 82 -12.63 1.60 0.71
CA ASP A 82 -12.82 1.31 2.13
C ASP A 82 -11.99 0.11 2.61
N ALA A 83 -11.83 -0.92 1.77
CA ALA A 83 -10.96 -2.07 2.08
C ALA A 83 -9.48 -1.67 2.21
N LEU A 84 -9.03 -0.67 1.46
CA LEU A 84 -7.65 -0.17 1.48
C LEU A 84 -7.38 0.77 2.66
N SER A 85 -8.42 1.44 3.19
CA SER A 85 -8.31 2.45 4.23
C SER A 85 -7.93 1.85 5.59
N ASN A 86 -7.00 2.49 6.29
CA ASN A 86 -6.58 2.13 7.64
C ASN A 86 -7.76 2.22 8.63
N LYS A 87 -7.81 1.28 9.57
CA LYS A 87 -8.88 1.22 10.60
C LYS A 87 -8.41 1.63 11.99
N ALA A 88 -7.09 1.59 12.24
CA ALA A 88 -6.53 1.99 13.52
C ALA A 88 -6.65 3.50 13.75
N GLN A 89 -7.07 3.86 14.95
CA GLN A 89 -7.19 5.23 15.42
C GLN A 89 -6.01 5.62 16.33
N PRO A 90 -5.74 6.92 16.56
CA PRO A 90 -4.67 7.36 17.46
C PRO A 90 -4.77 6.74 18.86
N GLU A 91 -5.98 6.47 19.34
CA GLU A 91 -6.30 5.92 20.67
C GLU A 91 -5.95 4.42 20.80
N ASP A 92 -5.78 3.72 19.68
CA ASP A 92 -5.48 2.27 19.67
C ASP A 92 -4.03 1.94 20.07
N GLY A 93 -3.25 2.95 20.44
CA GLY A 93 -1.93 2.79 21.01
C GLY A 93 -0.79 3.29 20.12
N ASN A 94 0.40 2.70 20.31
CA ASN A 94 1.60 3.10 19.59
C ASN A 94 1.58 2.66 18.11
N ARG A 95 2.62 3.06 17.34
CA ARG A 95 2.76 2.71 15.92
C ARG A 95 2.61 1.22 15.67
N GLU A 96 3.24 0.38 16.49
CA GLU A 96 3.23 -1.07 16.31
C GLU A 96 1.82 -1.66 16.53
N ALA A 97 1.12 -1.23 17.59
CA ALA A 97 -0.25 -1.68 17.86
C ALA A 97 -1.17 -1.33 16.68
N ARG A 98 -1.13 -0.08 16.23
CA ARG A 98 -1.91 0.38 15.07
C ARG A 98 -1.53 -0.34 13.77
N PHE A 99 -0.25 -0.66 13.59
CA PHE A 99 0.22 -1.44 12.45
C PHE A 99 -0.45 -2.82 12.40
N PHE A 100 -0.50 -3.55 13.52
CA PHE A 100 -1.15 -4.87 13.56
C PHE A 100 -2.66 -4.81 13.36
N ILE A 101 -3.34 -3.78 13.89
CA ILE A 101 -4.77 -3.56 13.64
C ILE A 101 -5.01 -3.38 12.14
N ASN A 102 -4.22 -2.54 11.48
CA ASN A 102 -4.35 -2.28 10.06
C ASN A 102 -4.02 -3.51 9.20
N VAL A 103 -2.95 -4.27 9.53
CA VAL A 103 -2.62 -5.50 8.80
C VAL A 103 -3.73 -6.54 8.92
N ARG A 104 -4.32 -6.71 10.12
CA ARG A 104 -5.45 -7.63 10.31
C ARG A 104 -6.66 -7.20 9.48
N ALA A 105 -7.04 -5.92 9.55
CA ALA A 105 -8.14 -5.38 8.77
C ALA A 105 -7.93 -5.55 7.26
N LEU A 106 -6.71 -5.28 6.75
CA LEU A 106 -6.36 -5.50 5.36
C LEU A 106 -6.47 -6.97 4.96
N ARG A 107 -5.95 -7.91 5.79
CA ARG A 107 -6.02 -9.34 5.52
C ARG A 107 -7.47 -9.84 5.40
N GLU A 108 -8.38 -9.34 6.23
CA GLU A 108 -9.78 -9.73 6.26
C GLU A 108 -10.60 -9.12 5.12
N ARG A 109 -10.22 -7.93 4.63
CA ARG A 109 -11.06 -7.10 3.75
C ARG A 109 -10.57 -7.02 2.31
N LEU A 110 -9.27 -7.23 2.04
CA LEU A 110 -8.74 -7.15 0.68
C LEU A 110 -9.18 -8.36 -0.16
N ASP A 111 -9.94 -8.09 -1.19
CA ASP A 111 -10.15 -9.02 -2.30
C ASP A 111 -9.00 -8.93 -3.33
N MET A 112 -9.04 -9.72 -4.39
CA MET A 112 -7.98 -9.77 -5.40
C MET A 112 -7.74 -8.41 -6.07
N GLN A 113 -8.79 -7.63 -6.34
CA GLN A 113 -8.67 -6.33 -7.00
C GLN A 113 -8.05 -5.29 -6.07
N SER A 114 -8.51 -5.22 -4.82
CA SER A 114 -7.95 -4.34 -3.80
C SER A 114 -6.50 -4.70 -3.46
N ARG A 115 -6.13 -6.00 -3.50
CA ARG A 115 -4.74 -6.46 -3.34
C ARG A 115 -3.82 -5.88 -4.42
N VAL A 116 -4.27 -5.85 -5.68
CA VAL A 116 -3.50 -5.24 -6.78
C VAL A 116 -3.24 -3.76 -6.53
N ILE A 117 -4.25 -3.01 -6.07
CA ILE A 117 -4.10 -1.59 -5.73
C ILE A 117 -3.12 -1.42 -4.55
N LYS A 118 -3.22 -2.28 -3.52
CA LYS A 118 -2.30 -2.23 -2.37
C LYS A 118 -0.85 -2.51 -2.74
N LEU A 119 -0.60 -3.43 -3.68
CA LEU A 119 0.73 -3.68 -4.24
C LEU A 119 1.26 -2.45 -5.00
N ALA A 120 0.42 -1.82 -5.83
CA ALA A 120 0.79 -0.62 -6.58
C ALA A 120 1.16 0.56 -5.65
N ASP A 121 0.38 0.78 -4.59
CA ASP A 121 0.68 1.76 -3.54
C ASP A 121 2.03 1.47 -2.85
N LEU A 122 2.27 0.21 -2.46
CA LEU A 122 3.51 -0.23 -1.83
C LEU A 122 4.72 0.01 -2.74
N ILE A 123 4.63 -0.35 -4.02
CA ILE A 123 5.67 -0.14 -5.03
C ILE A 123 6.06 1.34 -5.10
N HIS A 124 5.09 2.22 -5.35
CA HIS A 124 5.35 3.64 -5.51
C HIS A 124 5.91 4.30 -4.23
N ASN A 125 5.39 3.94 -3.06
CA ASN A 125 5.88 4.49 -1.79
C ASN A 125 7.28 3.96 -1.43
N THR A 126 7.62 2.72 -1.75
CA THR A 126 8.95 2.15 -1.50
C THR A 126 10.02 2.93 -2.25
N GLU A 127 9.82 3.23 -3.52
CA GLU A 127 10.77 4.03 -4.32
C GLU A 127 10.99 5.43 -3.74
N SER A 128 9.92 6.09 -3.29
CA SER A 128 10.00 7.44 -2.72
C SER A 128 10.73 7.47 -1.38
N ILE A 129 10.36 6.57 -0.45
CA ILE A 129 10.89 6.56 0.92
C ILE A 129 12.36 6.16 0.95
N THR A 130 12.76 5.16 0.20
CA THR A 130 14.16 4.70 0.15
C THR A 130 15.10 5.75 -0.39
N ARG A 131 14.63 6.58 -1.31
CA ARG A 131 15.42 7.68 -1.88
C ARG A 131 15.63 8.84 -0.92
N HIS A 132 14.63 9.17 -0.08
CA HIS A 132 14.62 10.44 0.67
C HIS A 132 14.82 10.28 2.18
N ASP A 133 14.56 9.11 2.77
CA ASP A 133 14.62 8.91 4.23
C ASP A 133 15.11 7.49 4.58
N GLN A 134 16.40 7.27 4.46
CA GLN A 134 17.00 5.94 4.72
C GLN A 134 16.79 5.46 6.16
N LYS A 135 16.75 6.36 7.15
CA LYS A 135 16.52 5.96 8.56
C LYS A 135 15.11 5.43 8.77
N PHE A 136 14.12 6.08 8.16
CA PHE A 136 12.75 5.62 8.17
C PHE A 136 12.55 4.42 7.24
N ALA A 137 13.30 4.35 6.13
CA ALA A 137 13.25 3.23 5.19
C ALA A 137 13.50 1.89 5.88
N ALA A 138 14.41 1.80 6.86
CA ALA A 138 14.65 0.55 7.60
C ALA A 138 13.40 0.05 8.33
N GLN A 139 12.64 0.93 8.99
CA GLN A 139 11.37 0.58 9.63
C GLN A 139 10.29 0.25 8.59
N TYR A 140 10.17 1.09 7.56
CA TYR A 140 9.19 0.95 6.50
C TYR A 140 9.35 -0.38 5.75
N LEU A 141 10.57 -0.72 5.31
CA LEU A 141 10.85 -1.94 4.55
C LEU A 141 10.60 -3.20 5.39
N ALA A 142 10.95 -3.19 6.69
CA ALA A 142 10.62 -4.28 7.60
C ALA A 142 9.10 -4.52 7.68
N GLU A 143 8.32 -3.45 7.83
CA GLU A 143 6.85 -3.51 7.85
C GLU A 143 6.29 -4.00 6.51
N LYS A 144 6.86 -3.57 5.37
CA LYS A 144 6.37 -3.98 4.04
C LYS A 144 6.75 -5.42 3.71
N ALA A 145 7.95 -5.88 4.03
CA ALA A 145 8.32 -7.29 3.90
C ALA A 145 7.41 -8.20 4.74
N PHE A 146 7.07 -7.77 5.96
CA PHE A 146 6.11 -8.46 6.81
C PHE A 146 4.70 -8.48 6.18
N MET A 147 4.20 -7.32 5.71
CA MET A 147 2.88 -7.22 5.08
C MET A 147 2.75 -8.09 3.84
N LEU A 148 3.77 -8.12 2.97
CA LEU A 148 3.77 -8.96 1.76
C LEU A 148 3.55 -10.44 2.15
N ARG A 149 4.26 -10.94 3.16
CA ARG A 149 4.06 -12.32 3.64
C ARG A 149 2.66 -12.57 4.20
N VAL A 150 2.15 -11.66 5.03
CA VAL A 150 0.88 -11.88 5.74
C VAL A 150 -0.34 -11.70 4.85
N LEU A 151 -0.32 -10.70 3.96
CA LEU A 151 -1.46 -10.38 3.10
C LEU A 151 -1.55 -11.27 1.84
N PHE A 152 -0.42 -11.87 1.44
CA PHE A 152 -0.33 -12.66 0.21
C PHE A 152 0.17 -14.09 0.47
N ALA A 153 0.09 -14.58 1.73
CA ALA A 153 0.54 -15.91 2.15
C ALA A 153 -0.15 -17.08 1.42
N ASP A 154 -1.36 -16.87 0.92
CA ASP A 154 -2.10 -17.86 0.13
C ASP A 154 -1.50 -18.04 -1.30
N ALA A 155 -0.67 -17.11 -1.76
CA ALA A 155 0.26 -17.28 -2.86
C ALA A 155 1.58 -17.73 -2.24
N GLU A 156 1.93 -19.03 -2.30
CA GLU A 156 3.15 -19.59 -1.70
C GLU A 156 4.37 -18.67 -1.88
N ILE A 157 4.75 -17.93 -0.81
CA ILE A 157 5.77 -16.88 -0.85
C ILE A 157 7.14 -17.53 -0.58
N GLY A 158 7.91 -17.77 -1.62
CA GLY A 158 9.33 -18.11 -1.56
C GLY A 158 10.21 -16.87 -1.29
N VAL A 159 11.41 -17.05 -0.80
CA VAL A 159 12.30 -16.00 -0.28
C VAL A 159 13.53 -15.76 -1.17
N SER A 160 13.72 -16.51 -2.25
CA SER A 160 14.82 -16.33 -3.21
C SER A 160 14.35 -15.77 -4.55
N ASP A 161 15.21 -15.04 -5.26
CA ASP A 161 14.90 -14.46 -6.57
C ASP A 161 14.47 -15.53 -7.59
N GLU A 162 15.06 -16.74 -7.55
CA GLU A 162 14.70 -17.87 -8.40
C GLU A 162 13.33 -18.45 -8.04
N GLU A 163 12.96 -18.46 -6.75
CA GLU A 163 11.64 -18.92 -6.29
C GLU A 163 10.54 -17.91 -6.58
N ILE A 164 10.84 -16.60 -6.60
CA ILE A 164 9.89 -15.54 -6.96
C ILE A 164 9.45 -15.69 -8.44
N GLU A 165 10.39 -15.97 -9.35
CA GLU A 165 10.09 -16.07 -10.78
C GLU A 165 9.36 -17.37 -11.19
N SER A 166 9.44 -18.41 -10.37
CA SER A 166 8.92 -19.75 -10.69
C SER A 166 7.51 -20.04 -10.15
N ARG A 167 6.85 -19.10 -9.45
CA ARG A 167 5.53 -19.33 -8.85
C ARG A 167 4.41 -19.36 -9.89
N PRO A 168 3.80 -20.53 -10.17
CA PRO A 168 2.64 -20.60 -11.05
C PRO A 168 1.44 -19.87 -10.41
N GLY A 169 0.98 -18.80 -11.07
CA GLY A 169 -0.24 -18.08 -10.67
C GLY A 169 -0.04 -16.86 -9.76
N ALA A 170 1.19 -16.49 -9.38
CA ALA A 170 1.43 -15.24 -8.67
C ALA A 170 1.15 -14.04 -9.60
N HIS A 171 0.46 -13.03 -9.05
CA HIS A 171 0.20 -11.81 -9.81
C HIS A 171 1.51 -11.07 -10.09
N PRO A 172 1.79 -10.59 -11.33
CA PRO A 172 3.07 -9.93 -11.68
C PRO A 172 3.46 -8.77 -10.76
N LEU A 173 2.50 -8.01 -10.24
CA LEU A 173 2.78 -6.94 -9.27
C LEU A 173 3.24 -7.45 -7.91
N LEU A 174 2.87 -8.67 -7.49
CA LEU A 174 3.41 -9.24 -6.25
C LEU A 174 4.90 -9.52 -6.40
N ILE A 175 5.29 -10.13 -7.51
CA ILE A 175 6.70 -10.39 -7.85
C ILE A 175 7.49 -9.08 -7.92
N GLU A 176 6.92 -8.06 -8.56
CA GLU A 176 7.54 -6.72 -8.66
C GLU A 176 7.71 -6.08 -7.28
N ALA A 177 6.68 -6.12 -6.43
CA ALA A 177 6.72 -5.56 -5.08
C ALA A 177 7.78 -6.24 -4.20
N GLU A 178 7.86 -7.56 -4.25
CA GLU A 178 8.88 -8.34 -3.51
C GLU A 178 10.29 -7.99 -3.97
N LYS A 179 10.53 -7.92 -5.29
CA LYS A 179 11.83 -7.51 -5.86
C LYS A 179 12.22 -6.09 -5.46
N ILE A 180 11.29 -5.15 -5.49
CA ILE A 180 11.54 -3.76 -5.09
C ILE A 180 11.90 -3.69 -3.60
N VAL A 181 11.16 -4.37 -2.74
CA VAL A 181 11.44 -4.39 -1.29
C VAL A 181 12.78 -5.07 -1.01
N ALA A 182 13.06 -6.22 -1.63
CA ALA A 182 14.34 -6.93 -1.47
C ALA A 182 15.53 -6.08 -1.95
N THR A 183 15.42 -5.45 -3.12
CA THR A 183 16.45 -4.56 -3.66
C THR A 183 16.68 -3.37 -2.75
N ALA A 184 15.62 -2.75 -2.25
CA ALA A 184 15.71 -1.62 -1.34
C ALA A 184 16.36 -2.00 0.00
N LEU A 185 16.06 -3.18 0.54
CA LEU A 185 16.71 -3.72 1.74
C LEU A 185 18.22 -3.93 1.51
N ALA A 186 18.59 -4.52 0.37
CA ALA A 186 20.00 -4.77 0.03
C ALA A 186 20.82 -3.48 -0.18
N GLN A 187 20.16 -2.35 -0.49
CA GLN A 187 20.78 -1.03 -0.66
C GLN A 187 20.90 -0.24 0.65
N LEU A 188 20.29 -0.71 1.75
CA LEU A 188 20.45 -0.05 3.04
C LEU A 188 21.90 -0.16 3.54
N PRO A 189 22.42 0.88 4.24
CA PRO A 189 23.63 0.74 5.05
C PRO A 189 23.51 -0.46 6.00
N GLU A 190 24.63 -1.17 6.22
CA GLU A 190 24.66 -2.42 6.98
C GLU A 190 23.94 -2.33 8.34
N GLU A 191 24.16 -1.26 9.09
CA GLU A 191 23.49 -1.01 10.37
C GLU A 191 21.97 -0.93 10.22
N LEU A 192 21.49 -0.26 9.18
CA LEU A 192 20.06 -0.09 8.90
C LEU A 192 19.43 -1.38 8.36
N PHE A 193 20.19 -2.18 7.61
CA PHE A 193 19.77 -3.50 7.17
C PHE A 193 19.51 -4.42 8.39
N TYR A 194 20.48 -4.55 9.30
CA TYR A 194 20.29 -5.36 10.52
C TYR A 194 19.20 -4.82 11.44
N LYS A 195 18.98 -3.50 11.46
CA LYS A 195 17.84 -2.91 12.17
C LYS A 195 16.52 -3.35 11.55
N SER A 196 16.41 -3.31 10.22
CA SER A 196 15.22 -3.75 9.48
C SER A 196 14.92 -5.23 9.74
N ASP A 197 15.94 -6.08 9.68
CA ASP A 197 15.83 -7.53 9.92
C ASP A 197 15.31 -7.82 11.33
N ARG A 198 15.87 -7.19 12.36
CA ARG A 198 15.38 -7.32 13.74
C ARG A 198 13.93 -6.89 13.91
N ILE A 199 13.53 -5.79 13.29
CA ILE A 199 12.13 -5.32 13.33
C ILE A 199 11.22 -6.36 12.67
N ASN A 200 11.58 -6.86 11.50
CA ASN A 200 10.79 -7.85 10.78
C ASN A 200 10.64 -9.15 11.55
N ALA A 201 11.71 -9.63 12.19
CA ALA A 201 11.69 -10.81 13.07
C ALA A 201 10.74 -10.61 14.26
N ALA A 202 10.83 -9.46 14.95
CA ALA A 202 9.95 -9.13 16.07
C ALA A 202 8.46 -9.03 15.66
N LEU A 203 8.16 -8.43 14.50
CA LEU A 203 6.80 -8.38 13.96
C LEU A 203 6.26 -9.78 13.68
N THR A 204 7.10 -10.67 13.13
CA THR A 204 6.73 -12.05 12.78
C THR A 204 6.42 -12.88 14.03
N GLU A 205 7.30 -12.80 15.06
CA GLU A 205 7.10 -13.47 16.33
C GLU A 205 5.81 -13.02 17.03
N LYS A 206 5.61 -11.71 17.10
CA LYS A 206 4.42 -11.12 17.74
C LYS A 206 3.13 -11.49 16.99
N TRP A 207 3.14 -11.47 15.66
CA TRP A 207 2.00 -11.89 14.86
C TRP A 207 1.65 -13.35 15.12
N GLY A 208 2.63 -14.26 15.16
CA GLY A 208 2.43 -15.67 15.49
C GLY A 208 1.80 -15.89 16.87
N SER A 209 2.12 -15.04 17.86
CA SER A 209 1.53 -15.12 19.20
C SER A 209 0.09 -14.58 19.28
N MET A 210 -0.40 -13.89 18.27
CA MET A 210 -1.75 -13.29 18.20
C MET A 210 -2.75 -14.15 17.41
N GLN A 211 -2.29 -15.23 16.75
CA GLN A 211 -3.13 -16.19 16.00
C GLN A 211 -3.67 -17.28 16.91
#